data_257bfc5871243ad2e057f2f186a9a054
#
_entry.id   257bfc5871243ad2e057f2f186a9a054
#
_cell.length_a   1.000
_cell.length_b   1.000
_cell.length_c   1.000
_cell.angle_alpha   90.00
_cell.angle_beta   90.00
_cell.angle_gamma   90.00
#
_symmetry.space_group_name_H-M   'P 1'
#
loop_
_entity.id
_entity.type
_entity.pdbx_description
1 polymer ?
#
loop_
_entity_poly.entity_id
_entity_poly.type
_entity_poly.pdbx_seq_one_letter_code
_entity_poly.pdbx_strand_id
1 'polypeptide(L)'
;MLKRLRTAHPILYCILAEVLFLGSLFLSSLVLTVALVAAGADFSGLDEYLLSLVQELVGAGAAWLLLRRTGRQGLLGRRGSGFWNGLLVGMYPLAFICYSIYSALIFARPDSPLLPAGRILSFLACMAMVGVAEEFLFRGVIAETLLEHFGTSRAGVWKACLLSGVLFGAAHLTNLSSSAPFGVLMQ
;
A
#
# COMPACT_ATOMS: atom_id res chain seq x y z
N MET A 1 -22.44 10.11 7.83
CA MET A 1 -22.18 8.88 8.60
C MET A 1 -20.70 8.68 8.87
N LEU A 2 -19.82 8.57 7.88
CA LEU A 2 -18.36 8.34 8.06
C LEU A 2 -17.65 9.38 8.95
N LYS A 3 -17.93 10.67 8.80
CA LYS A 3 -17.36 11.71 9.67
C LYS A 3 -17.72 11.50 11.15
N ARG A 4 -18.99 11.15 11.43
CA ARG A 4 -19.44 10.84 12.82
C ARG A 4 -18.76 9.61 13.39
N LEU A 5 -18.63 8.55 12.59
CA LEU A 5 -17.94 7.33 12.99
C LEU A 5 -16.46 7.62 13.34
N ARG A 6 -15.78 8.40 12.51
CA ARG A 6 -14.38 8.77 12.73
C ARG A 6 -14.17 9.54 14.03
N THR A 7 -15.09 10.46 14.36
CA THR A 7 -14.97 11.26 15.59
C THR A 7 -15.43 10.53 16.83
N ALA A 8 -16.48 9.70 16.76
CA ALA A 8 -17.03 8.98 17.90
C ALA A 8 -16.26 7.67 18.21
N HIS A 9 -15.81 6.96 17.17
CA HIS A 9 -15.15 5.66 17.29
C HIS A 9 -13.95 5.57 16.32
N PRO A 10 -12.86 6.35 16.55
CA PRO A 10 -11.75 6.49 15.60
C PRO A 10 -11.03 5.18 15.31
N ILE A 11 -10.81 4.33 16.30
CA ILE A 11 -10.15 3.03 16.13
C ILE A 11 -11.03 2.10 15.26
N LEU A 12 -12.32 2.02 15.54
CA LEU A 12 -13.26 1.24 14.72
C LEU A 12 -13.31 1.78 13.28
N TYR A 13 -13.26 3.11 13.10
CA TYR A 13 -13.19 3.72 11.79
C TYR A 13 -11.93 3.29 11.03
N CYS A 14 -10.76 3.25 11.68
CA CYS A 14 -9.50 2.80 11.06
C CYS A 14 -9.58 1.33 10.62
N ILE A 15 -10.09 0.44 11.47
CA ILE A 15 -10.29 -0.98 11.14
C ILE A 15 -11.24 -1.13 9.95
N LEU A 16 -12.38 -0.43 9.96
CA LEU A 16 -13.34 -0.48 8.85
C LEU A 16 -12.76 0.11 7.55
N ALA A 17 -11.95 1.15 7.64
CA ALA A 17 -11.27 1.72 6.47
C ALA A 17 -10.31 0.71 5.83
N GLU A 18 -9.55 -0.01 6.65
CA GLU A 18 -8.66 -1.07 6.20
C GLU A 18 -9.43 -2.25 5.58
N VAL A 19 -10.48 -2.72 6.24
CA VAL A 19 -11.36 -3.79 5.72
C VAL A 19 -11.99 -3.39 4.39
N LEU A 20 -12.45 -2.15 4.25
CA LEU A 20 -13.00 -1.63 2.99
C LEU A 20 -11.94 -1.57 1.89
N PHE A 21 -10.73 -1.16 2.23
CA PHE A 21 -9.61 -1.12 1.29
C PHE A 21 -9.25 -2.52 0.80
N LEU A 22 -8.97 -3.47 1.71
CA LEU A 22 -8.67 -4.86 1.37
C LEU A 22 -9.83 -5.52 0.62
N GLY A 23 -11.07 -5.25 1.02
CA GLY A 23 -12.27 -5.70 0.33
C GLY A 23 -12.37 -5.15 -1.10
N SER A 24 -11.93 -3.90 -1.33
CA SER A 24 -11.92 -3.32 -2.68
C SER A 24 -10.86 -3.97 -3.58
N LEU A 25 -9.68 -4.30 -3.04
CA LEU A 25 -8.64 -5.04 -3.76
C LEU A 25 -9.14 -6.45 -4.11
N PHE A 26 -9.70 -7.16 -3.14
CA PHE A 26 -10.24 -8.51 -3.35
C PHE A 26 -11.38 -8.51 -4.39
N LEU A 27 -12.33 -7.58 -4.27
CA LEU A 27 -13.46 -7.48 -5.21
C LEU A 27 -12.97 -7.13 -6.62
N SER A 28 -12.02 -6.22 -6.77
CA SER A 28 -11.45 -5.87 -8.08
C SER A 28 -10.72 -7.06 -8.71
N SER A 29 -9.97 -7.83 -7.90
CA SER A 29 -9.33 -9.08 -8.34
C SER A 29 -10.36 -10.09 -8.84
N LEU A 30 -11.42 -10.31 -8.07
CA LEU A 30 -12.49 -11.23 -8.44
C LEU A 30 -13.18 -10.81 -9.74
N VAL A 31 -13.58 -9.55 -9.85
CA VAL A 31 -14.24 -9.01 -11.05
C VAL A 31 -13.34 -9.13 -12.27
N LEU A 32 -12.06 -8.79 -12.14
CA LEU A 32 -11.09 -8.88 -13.22
C LEU A 32 -10.90 -10.33 -13.66
N THR A 33 -10.74 -11.26 -12.72
CA THR A 33 -10.62 -12.70 -13.00
C THR A 33 -11.85 -13.23 -13.73
N VAL A 34 -13.06 -12.93 -13.25
CA VAL A 34 -14.30 -13.36 -13.87
C VAL A 34 -14.43 -12.79 -15.29
N ALA A 35 -14.09 -11.51 -15.49
CA ALA A 35 -14.13 -10.89 -16.81
C ALA A 35 -13.15 -11.55 -17.80
N LEU A 36 -11.93 -11.84 -17.36
CA LEU A 36 -10.92 -12.52 -18.18
C LEU A 36 -11.34 -13.96 -18.55
N VAL A 37 -11.87 -14.72 -17.58
CA VAL A 37 -12.41 -16.06 -17.84
C VAL A 37 -13.57 -16.01 -18.84
N ALA A 38 -14.50 -15.08 -18.67
CA ALA A 38 -15.64 -14.91 -19.58
C ALA A 38 -15.21 -14.49 -21.00
N ALA A 39 -14.11 -13.76 -21.12
CA ALA A 39 -13.50 -13.38 -22.39
C ALA A 39 -12.68 -14.51 -23.05
N GLY A 40 -12.51 -15.66 -22.38
CA GLY A 40 -11.68 -16.75 -22.87
C GLY A 40 -10.17 -16.42 -22.90
N ALA A 41 -9.71 -15.52 -22.01
CA ALA A 41 -8.32 -15.09 -21.98
C ALA A 41 -7.39 -16.24 -21.57
N ASP A 42 -6.25 -16.32 -22.24
CA ASP A 42 -5.14 -17.20 -21.84
C ASP A 42 -4.33 -16.52 -20.73
N PHE A 43 -4.42 -17.08 -19.52
CA PHE A 43 -3.71 -16.56 -18.35
C PHE A 43 -2.19 -16.70 -18.43
N SER A 44 -1.67 -17.64 -19.23
CA SER A 44 -0.21 -17.88 -19.34
C SER A 44 0.54 -16.71 -19.99
N GLY A 45 -0.15 -15.91 -20.80
CA GLY A 45 0.42 -14.75 -21.50
C GLY A 45 0.18 -13.41 -20.80
N LEU A 46 -0.61 -13.37 -19.72
CA LEU A 46 -0.97 -12.12 -19.04
C LEU A 46 0.19 -11.58 -18.19
N ASP A 47 0.32 -10.26 -18.16
CA ASP A 47 1.24 -9.56 -17.27
C ASP A 47 0.59 -9.37 -15.90
N GLU A 48 1.05 -10.16 -14.91
CA GLU A 48 0.57 -10.13 -13.53
C GLU A 48 0.71 -8.76 -12.86
N TYR A 49 1.77 -8.00 -13.20
CA TYR A 49 1.98 -6.66 -12.66
C TYR A 49 0.97 -5.66 -13.20
N LEU A 50 0.56 -5.80 -14.46
CA LEU A 50 -0.47 -4.97 -15.05
C LEU A 50 -1.85 -5.24 -14.43
N LEU A 51 -2.15 -6.51 -14.14
CA LEU A 51 -3.38 -6.90 -13.44
C LEU A 51 -3.39 -6.35 -12.01
N SER A 52 -2.28 -6.49 -11.29
CA SER A 52 -2.12 -5.94 -9.95
C SER A 52 -2.19 -4.41 -9.95
N LEU A 53 -1.63 -3.73 -10.95
CA LEU A 53 -1.73 -2.27 -11.10
C LEU A 53 -3.20 -1.81 -11.16
N VAL A 54 -4.06 -2.53 -11.89
CA VAL A 54 -5.50 -2.21 -11.96
C VAL A 54 -6.15 -2.34 -10.59
N GLN A 55 -5.81 -3.38 -9.83
CA GLN A 55 -6.33 -3.58 -8.47
C GLN A 55 -5.88 -2.45 -7.53
N GLU A 56 -4.60 -2.06 -7.58
CA GLU A 56 -4.05 -0.99 -6.76
C GLU A 56 -4.64 0.39 -7.11
N LEU A 57 -4.97 0.64 -8.37
CA LEU A 57 -5.72 1.83 -8.78
C LEU A 57 -7.11 1.88 -8.13
N VAL A 58 -7.79 0.75 -8.01
CA VAL A 58 -9.10 0.65 -7.32
C VAL A 58 -8.90 0.89 -5.82
N GLY A 59 -7.89 0.28 -5.21
CA GLY A 59 -7.54 0.50 -3.80
C GLY A 59 -7.22 1.97 -3.50
N ALA A 60 -6.35 2.59 -4.30
CA ALA A 60 -6.03 4.02 -4.18
C ALA A 60 -7.27 4.89 -4.33
N GLY A 61 -8.15 4.56 -5.27
CA GLY A 61 -9.45 5.24 -5.46
C GLY A 61 -10.36 5.11 -4.23
N ALA A 62 -10.42 3.93 -3.62
CA ALA A 62 -11.20 3.68 -2.40
C ALA A 62 -10.64 4.51 -1.22
N ALA A 63 -9.33 4.50 -1.00
CA ALA A 63 -8.67 5.29 0.03
C ALA A 63 -8.86 6.80 -0.21
N TRP A 64 -8.73 7.28 -1.46
CA TRP A 64 -9.00 8.66 -1.82
C TRP A 64 -10.46 9.06 -1.55
N LEU A 65 -11.44 8.17 -1.84
CA LEU A 65 -12.83 8.41 -1.53
C LEU A 65 -13.08 8.55 -0.02
N LEU A 66 -12.41 7.75 0.80
CA LEU A 66 -12.45 7.89 2.27
C LEU A 66 -11.93 9.26 2.71
N LEU A 67 -10.78 9.71 2.18
CA LEU A 67 -10.23 11.04 2.43
C LEU A 67 -11.21 12.14 2.03
N ARG A 68 -11.78 12.05 0.84
CA ARG A 68 -12.76 13.01 0.33
C ARG A 68 -14.02 13.05 1.18
N ARG A 69 -14.60 11.89 1.52
CA ARG A 69 -15.85 11.78 2.30
C ARG A 69 -15.67 12.27 3.73
N THR A 70 -14.46 12.22 4.26
CA THR A 70 -14.14 12.75 5.58
C THR A 70 -13.67 14.21 5.57
N GLY A 71 -13.52 14.81 4.38
CA GLY A 71 -13.09 16.21 4.22
C GLY A 71 -11.58 16.42 4.36
N ARG A 72 -10.79 15.34 4.16
CA ARG A 72 -9.34 15.31 4.36
C ARG A 72 -8.51 15.40 3.08
N GLN A 73 -9.15 15.57 1.94
CA GLN A 73 -8.45 15.69 0.64
C GLN A 73 -7.39 16.80 0.62
N GLY A 74 -7.50 17.84 1.47
CA GLY A 74 -6.48 18.89 1.61
C GLY A 74 -5.13 18.42 2.12
N LEU A 75 -5.03 17.19 2.71
CA LEU A 75 -3.75 16.59 3.10
C LEU A 75 -2.86 16.32 1.89
N LEU A 76 -3.45 15.95 0.75
CA LEU A 76 -2.74 15.64 -0.48
C LEU A 76 -2.13 16.89 -1.15
N GLY A 77 -2.63 18.09 -0.84
CA GLY A 77 -2.16 19.36 -1.40
C GLY A 77 -1.17 20.10 -0.51
N ARG A 78 -0.88 19.63 0.69
CA ARG A 78 0.07 20.29 1.58
C ARG A 78 1.50 20.13 1.06
N ARG A 79 2.08 21.20 0.54
CA ARG A 79 3.51 21.26 0.27
C ARG A 79 4.25 21.18 1.61
N GLY A 80 4.78 20.00 1.92
CA GLY A 80 5.48 19.76 3.18
C GLY A 80 6.85 20.43 3.17
N SER A 81 7.19 21.12 4.25
CA SER A 81 8.56 21.54 4.57
C SER A 81 9.49 20.37 4.91
N GLY A 82 8.98 19.13 4.85
CA GLY A 82 9.67 17.92 5.29
C GLY A 82 10.37 17.12 4.20
N PHE A 83 10.49 17.63 2.96
CA PHE A 83 11.10 16.87 1.85
C PHE A 83 12.50 16.33 2.20
N TRP A 84 13.38 17.16 2.72
CA TRP A 84 14.75 16.74 3.08
C TRP A 84 14.76 15.75 4.24
N ASN A 85 13.91 15.94 5.25
CA ASN A 85 13.79 14.99 6.35
C ASN A 85 13.20 13.66 5.86
N GLY A 86 12.23 13.71 4.95
CA GLY A 86 11.68 12.52 4.30
C GLY A 86 12.73 11.78 3.47
N LEU A 87 13.57 12.52 2.75
CA LEU A 87 14.69 11.95 1.98
C LEU A 87 15.71 11.26 2.90
N LEU A 88 16.07 11.89 4.04
CA LEU A 88 16.98 11.29 5.03
C LEU A 88 16.41 9.98 5.58
N VAL A 89 15.13 9.95 5.93
CA VAL A 89 14.46 8.70 6.38
C VAL A 89 14.41 7.68 5.25
N GLY A 90 14.21 8.13 4.01
CA GLY A 90 14.20 7.28 2.80
C GLY A 90 15.58 6.77 2.38
N MET A 91 16.68 7.28 2.94
CA MET A 91 18.03 6.81 2.63
C MET A 91 18.25 5.34 3.00
N TYR A 92 17.65 4.87 4.09
CA TYR A 92 17.78 3.47 4.50
C TYR A 92 17.15 2.49 3.48
N PRO A 93 15.88 2.61 3.10
CA PRO A 93 15.33 1.76 2.04
C PRO A 93 16.04 1.93 0.70
N LEU A 94 16.51 3.14 0.37
CA LEU A 94 17.31 3.37 -0.84
C LEU A 94 18.64 2.60 -0.81
N ALA A 95 19.35 2.63 0.31
CA ALA A 95 20.59 1.86 0.48
C ALA A 95 20.32 0.35 0.36
N PHE A 96 19.20 -0.13 0.92
CA PHE A 96 18.79 -1.52 0.81
C PHE A 96 18.46 -1.92 -0.65
N ILE A 97 17.77 -1.04 -1.39
CA ILE A 97 17.50 -1.25 -2.82
C ILE A 97 18.81 -1.30 -3.62
N CYS A 98 19.73 -0.36 -3.39
CA CYS A 98 21.04 -0.36 -4.05
C CYS A 98 21.85 -1.64 -3.74
N TYR A 99 21.84 -2.07 -2.48
CA TYR A 99 22.47 -3.34 -2.08
C TYR A 99 21.82 -4.54 -2.75
N SER A 100 20.50 -4.58 -2.84
CA SER A 100 19.76 -5.67 -3.49
C SER A 100 20.07 -5.75 -4.98
N ILE A 101 20.13 -4.60 -5.67
CA ILE A 101 20.53 -4.52 -7.08
C ILE A 101 21.97 -5.00 -7.26
N TYR A 102 22.89 -4.51 -6.42
CA TYR A 102 24.30 -4.92 -6.45
C TYR A 102 24.43 -6.43 -6.23
N SER A 103 23.75 -6.97 -5.22
CA SER A 103 23.74 -8.40 -4.91
C SER A 103 23.16 -9.23 -6.09
N ALA A 104 22.08 -8.78 -6.69
CA ALA A 104 21.48 -9.43 -7.86
C ALA A 104 22.44 -9.44 -9.05
N LEU A 105 23.17 -8.34 -9.32
CA LEU A 105 24.13 -8.27 -10.41
C LEU A 105 25.36 -9.17 -10.20
N ILE A 106 25.81 -9.33 -8.95
CA ILE A 106 27.00 -10.18 -8.65
C ILE A 106 26.66 -11.66 -8.56
N PHE A 107 25.49 -11.99 -7.99
CA PHE A 107 25.08 -13.39 -7.74
C PHE A 107 24.03 -13.87 -8.74
N ALA A 108 23.64 -13.05 -9.73
CA ALA A 108 22.74 -13.47 -10.80
C ALA A 108 23.37 -14.67 -11.55
N ARG A 109 22.58 -15.68 -11.76
CA ARG A 109 22.99 -16.82 -12.59
C ARG A 109 23.16 -16.29 -14.03
N PRO A 110 24.27 -16.61 -14.72
CA PRO A 110 24.53 -16.15 -16.08
C PRO A 110 23.39 -16.47 -17.09
N ASP A 111 22.63 -17.53 -16.78
CA ASP A 111 21.59 -18.06 -17.66
C ASP A 111 20.17 -17.51 -17.34
N SER A 112 20.04 -16.57 -16.39
CA SER A 112 18.75 -15.95 -16.09
C SER A 112 18.46 -14.84 -17.09
N PRO A 113 17.50 -15.00 -18.02
CA PRO A 113 17.18 -13.95 -18.98
C PRO A 113 16.62 -12.71 -18.26
N LEU A 114 17.04 -11.54 -18.67
CA LEU A 114 16.42 -10.29 -18.23
C LEU A 114 14.94 -10.28 -18.62
N LEU A 115 14.09 -9.79 -17.74
CA LEU A 115 12.69 -9.58 -18.06
C LEU A 115 12.54 -8.59 -19.23
N PRO A 116 11.57 -8.79 -20.12
CA PRO A 116 11.26 -7.83 -21.17
C PRO A 116 11.01 -6.43 -20.60
N ALA A 117 11.46 -5.39 -21.31
CA ALA A 117 11.33 -4.00 -20.85
C ALA A 117 9.89 -3.62 -20.47
N GLY A 118 8.88 -4.13 -21.20
CA GLY A 118 7.47 -3.94 -20.87
C GLY A 118 7.10 -4.46 -19.48
N ARG A 119 7.58 -5.65 -19.11
CA ARG A 119 7.34 -6.24 -17.77
C ARG A 119 8.07 -5.48 -16.66
N ILE A 120 9.23 -4.92 -16.93
CA ILE A 120 9.94 -4.05 -15.97
C ILE A 120 9.13 -2.78 -15.74
N LEU A 121 8.58 -2.18 -16.80
CA LEU A 121 7.75 -0.98 -16.68
C LEU A 121 6.44 -1.24 -15.93
N SER A 122 5.75 -2.34 -16.23
CA SER A 122 4.52 -2.71 -15.49
C SER A 122 4.80 -3.00 -14.02
N PHE A 123 5.90 -3.66 -13.69
CA PHE A 123 6.36 -3.85 -12.32
C PHE A 123 6.59 -2.52 -11.61
N LEU A 124 7.37 -1.60 -12.20
CA LEU A 124 7.65 -0.29 -11.58
C LEU A 124 6.37 0.53 -11.39
N ALA A 125 5.47 0.52 -12.38
CA ALA A 125 4.18 1.20 -12.28
C ALA A 125 3.30 0.59 -11.19
N CYS A 126 3.26 -0.73 -11.08
CA CYS A 126 2.53 -1.45 -10.04
C CYS A 126 3.08 -1.08 -8.65
N MET A 127 4.38 -1.17 -8.43
CA MET A 127 5.01 -0.85 -7.14
C MET A 127 4.80 0.63 -6.74
N ALA A 128 4.88 1.55 -7.70
CA ALA A 128 4.57 2.95 -7.44
C ALA A 128 3.11 3.15 -7.00
N MET A 129 2.16 2.41 -7.61
CA MET A 129 0.75 2.51 -7.25
C MET A 129 0.43 1.84 -5.92
N VAL A 130 1.06 0.70 -5.58
CA VAL A 130 1.01 0.11 -4.23
C VAL A 130 1.40 1.17 -3.19
N GLY A 131 2.56 1.82 -3.39
CA GLY A 131 3.01 2.87 -2.48
C GLY A 131 1.99 4.02 -2.35
N VAL A 132 1.38 4.47 -3.45
CA VAL A 132 0.35 5.53 -3.41
C VAL A 132 -0.90 5.06 -2.66
N ALA A 133 -1.37 3.85 -2.90
CA ALA A 133 -2.56 3.28 -2.26
C ALA A 133 -2.35 3.15 -0.74
N GLU A 134 -1.20 2.62 -0.33
CA GLU A 134 -0.81 2.47 1.08
C GLU A 134 -0.62 3.82 1.78
N GLU A 135 0.02 4.81 1.13
CA GLU A 135 0.16 6.15 1.67
C GLU A 135 -1.19 6.82 1.91
N PHE A 136 -2.13 6.68 0.97
CA PHE A 136 -3.47 7.24 1.14
C PHE A 136 -4.20 6.59 2.30
N LEU A 137 -4.15 5.27 2.43
CA LEU A 137 -4.83 4.56 3.50
C LEU A 137 -4.14 4.76 4.84
N PHE A 138 -2.87 4.33 4.95
CA PHE A 138 -2.22 4.23 6.26
C PHE A 138 -1.77 5.57 6.81
N ARG A 139 -1.26 6.47 5.96
CA ARG A 139 -0.88 7.82 6.42
C ARG A 139 -2.02 8.82 6.33
N GLY A 140 -2.74 8.85 5.21
CA GLY A 140 -3.80 9.82 5.01
C GLY A 140 -5.07 9.54 5.83
N VAL A 141 -5.49 8.28 5.94
CA VAL A 141 -6.75 7.92 6.63
C VAL A 141 -6.47 7.47 8.06
N ILE A 142 -5.61 6.47 8.26
CA ILE A 142 -5.43 5.79 9.56
C ILE A 142 -4.58 6.63 10.50
N ALA A 143 -3.32 6.91 10.16
CA ALA A 143 -2.40 7.61 11.07
C ALA A 143 -2.92 9.00 11.45
N GLU A 144 -3.44 9.78 10.50
CA GLU A 144 -4.04 11.08 10.77
C GLU A 144 -5.25 10.99 11.71
N THR A 145 -6.10 9.98 11.54
CA THR A 145 -7.26 9.78 12.43
C THR A 145 -6.80 9.45 13.85
N LEU A 146 -5.78 8.60 13.99
CA LEU A 146 -5.23 8.21 15.29
C LEU A 146 -4.48 9.36 15.96
N LEU A 147 -3.73 10.17 15.20
CA LEU A 147 -3.06 11.37 15.72
C LEU A 147 -4.06 12.39 16.25
N GLU A 148 -5.17 12.59 15.54
CA GLU A 148 -6.25 13.46 16.06
C GLU A 148 -6.87 12.94 17.35
N HIS A 149 -7.01 11.62 17.45
CA HIS A 149 -7.62 10.99 18.64
C HIS A 149 -6.68 11.01 19.84
N PHE A 150 -5.41 10.63 19.68
CA PHE A 150 -4.45 10.53 20.78
C PHE A 150 -3.72 11.85 21.07
N GLY A 151 -3.80 12.82 20.17
CA GLY A 151 -3.15 14.12 20.28
C GLY A 151 -1.66 14.08 19.91
N THR A 152 -1.05 15.29 19.89
CA THR A 152 0.34 15.51 19.45
C THR A 152 1.38 15.43 20.57
N SER A 153 0.99 15.04 21.80
CA SER A 153 1.94 14.74 22.87
C SER A 153 2.85 13.56 22.48
N ARG A 154 4.05 13.47 23.04
CA ARG A 154 4.98 12.36 22.75
C ARG A 154 4.30 11.00 22.91
N ALA A 155 3.53 10.80 23.98
CA ALA A 155 2.80 9.56 24.20
C ALA A 155 1.68 9.34 23.20
N GLY A 156 0.96 10.40 22.80
CA GLY A 156 -0.09 10.33 21.78
C GLY A 156 0.46 9.93 20.40
N VAL A 157 1.57 10.55 19.99
CA VAL A 157 2.25 10.20 18.73
C VAL A 157 2.70 8.74 18.74
N TRP A 158 3.32 8.27 19.83
CA TRP A 158 3.73 6.87 19.94
C TRP A 158 2.55 5.89 19.85
N LYS A 159 1.42 6.18 20.52
CA LYS A 159 0.22 5.37 20.41
C LYS A 159 -0.33 5.31 19.00
N ALA A 160 -0.38 6.46 18.33
CA ALA A 160 -0.84 6.54 16.93
C ALA A 160 0.07 5.75 15.98
N CYS A 161 1.39 5.90 16.10
CA CYS A 161 2.36 5.18 15.29
C CYS A 161 2.31 3.66 15.53
N LEU A 162 2.28 3.21 16.79
CA LEU A 162 2.21 1.79 17.13
C LEU A 162 0.92 1.15 16.61
N LEU A 163 -0.23 1.80 16.82
CA LEU A 163 -1.50 1.24 16.35
C LEU A 163 -1.60 1.25 14.82
N SER A 164 -1.13 2.33 14.17
CA SER A 164 -1.05 2.37 12.71
C SER A 164 -0.13 1.28 12.15
N GLY A 165 1.02 1.04 12.80
CA GLY A 165 1.94 -0.03 12.45
C GLY A 165 1.35 -1.43 12.63
N VAL A 166 0.59 -1.64 13.71
CA VAL A 166 -0.13 -2.93 13.93
C VAL A 166 -1.17 -3.17 12.84
N LEU A 167 -1.95 -2.16 12.46
CA LEU A 167 -2.92 -2.26 11.37
C LEU A 167 -2.22 -2.53 10.03
N PHE A 168 -1.13 -1.80 9.74
CA PHE A 168 -0.32 -2.04 8.54
C PHE A 168 0.21 -3.48 8.48
N GLY A 169 0.77 -3.96 9.60
CA GLY A 169 1.24 -5.35 9.70
C GLY A 169 0.10 -6.37 9.54
N ALA A 170 -1.09 -6.07 10.09
CA ALA A 170 -2.26 -6.94 9.95
C ALA A 170 -2.73 -7.07 8.50
N ALA A 171 -2.70 -5.98 7.71
CA ALA A 171 -2.99 -6.03 6.27
C ALA A 171 -2.06 -7.01 5.53
N HIS A 172 -0.78 -7.06 5.92
CA HIS A 172 0.21 -7.93 5.30
C HIS A 172 0.07 -9.42 5.67
N LEU A 173 -0.72 -9.75 6.72
CA LEU A 173 -1.02 -11.15 7.04
C LEU A 173 -1.79 -11.86 5.92
N THR A 174 -2.45 -11.13 5.04
CA THR A 174 -3.08 -11.70 3.83
C THR A 174 -2.07 -12.37 2.91
N ASN A 175 -0.79 -11.99 2.99
CA ASN A 175 0.30 -12.56 2.20
C ASN A 175 0.80 -13.91 2.72
N LEU A 176 0.37 -14.35 3.93
CA LEU A 176 0.79 -15.63 4.52
C LEU A 176 0.44 -16.85 3.67
N SER A 177 -0.60 -16.76 2.85
CA SER A 177 -1.00 -17.84 1.95
C SER A 177 -0.09 -17.99 0.72
N SER A 178 0.64 -16.93 0.36
CA SER A 178 1.45 -16.87 -0.85
C SER A 178 2.96 -16.82 -0.59
N SER A 179 3.38 -16.56 0.65
CA SER A 179 4.79 -16.39 1.01
C SER A 179 5.16 -17.20 2.25
N ALA A 180 6.45 -17.53 2.39
CA ALA A 180 6.95 -18.16 3.61
C ALA A 180 6.67 -17.22 4.81
N PRO A 181 6.19 -17.75 5.97
CA PRO A 181 5.80 -16.93 7.13
C PRO A 181 6.87 -15.94 7.59
N PHE A 182 8.15 -16.33 7.51
CA PHE A 182 9.26 -15.44 7.86
C PHE A 182 9.39 -14.25 6.90
N GLY A 183 9.15 -14.45 5.60
CA GLY A 183 9.17 -13.38 4.61
C GLY A 183 8.09 -12.33 4.87
N VAL A 184 6.91 -12.76 5.32
CA VAL A 184 5.79 -11.85 5.68
C VAL A 184 6.10 -11.04 6.94
N LEU A 185 6.78 -11.64 7.93
CA LEU A 185 7.16 -10.93 9.15
C LEU A 185 8.24 -9.87 8.93
N MET A 186 8.97 -9.96 7.80
CA MET A 186 10.04 -9.01 7.45
C MET A 186 9.58 -7.91 6.49
N GLN A 187 8.32 -7.89 6.06
CA GLN A 187 7.68 -6.81 5.32
C GLN A 187 7.19 -5.71 6.25
#